data_0ee30d2249277d7bdce62978733a2a45
#
_entry.id   0ee30d2249277d7bdce62978733a2a45
#
_cell.length_a   1.000
_cell.length_b   1.000
_cell.length_c   1.000
_cell.angle_alpha   90.00
_cell.angle_beta   90.00
_cell.angle_gamma   90.00
#
_symmetry.space_group_name_H-M   'P 1'
#
loop_
_entity.id
_entity.type
_entity.pdbx_description
1 polymer ?
#
loop_
_entity_poly.entity_id
_entity_poly.type
_entity_poly.pdbx_seq_one_letter_code
_entity_poly.pdbx_strand_id
1 'polypeptide(L)'
;MATPARKSAQPLSKNTHLVNWVNKMAALTTPDEIYWVDGSKEEYDYLCDQMVESGTMIRLNQNLWPGCFYARSDANDVARVEDRTFICSLSKDGAGPTNNWIN
;
A
#
# COMPACT_ATOMS: atom_id res chain seq x y z
N MET A 1 -9.29 10.85 -22.08
CA MET A 1 -9.14 11.61 -20.81
C MET A 1 -7.64 11.74 -20.56
N ALA A 2 -7.14 12.91 -20.24
CA ALA A 2 -5.71 13.11 -20.02
C ALA A 2 -5.31 12.41 -18.72
N THR A 3 -4.34 11.50 -18.78
CA THR A 3 -3.70 10.90 -17.60
C THR A 3 -3.10 12.03 -16.79
N PRO A 4 -3.43 12.20 -15.52
CA PRO A 4 -2.81 13.24 -14.69
C PRO A 4 -1.31 13.01 -14.63
N ALA A 5 -0.55 14.09 -14.78
CA ALA A 5 0.90 14.05 -14.79
C ALA A 5 1.42 13.41 -13.50
N ARG A 6 2.30 12.39 -13.63
CA ARG A 6 3.06 11.80 -12.53
C ARG A 6 3.73 12.91 -11.72
N LYS A 7 3.45 12.96 -10.42
CA LYS A 7 4.23 13.81 -9.50
C LYS A 7 5.66 13.28 -9.44
N SER A 8 6.62 14.18 -9.44
CA SER A 8 8.05 13.86 -9.50
C SER A 8 8.51 12.99 -8.34
N ALA A 9 9.51 12.15 -8.58
CA ALA A 9 10.23 11.32 -7.59
C ALA A 9 11.02 12.16 -6.53
N GLN A 10 10.74 13.44 -6.41
CA GLN A 10 11.41 14.34 -5.46
C GLN A 10 10.82 14.16 -4.06
N PRO A 11 11.67 14.03 -3.01
CA PRO A 11 11.20 13.91 -1.64
C PRO A 11 10.32 15.10 -1.24
N LEU A 12 9.14 14.84 -0.71
CA LEU A 12 8.28 15.86 -0.10
C LEU A 12 8.76 16.29 1.28
N SER A 13 9.61 15.48 1.92
CA SER A 13 10.15 15.72 3.24
C SER A 13 11.57 16.26 3.21
N LYS A 14 11.86 17.23 4.10
CA LYS A 14 13.22 17.71 4.37
C LYS A 14 13.91 16.92 5.49
N ASN A 15 13.25 15.92 6.07
CA ASN A 15 13.84 15.07 7.10
C ASN A 15 14.89 14.16 6.47
N THR A 16 16.16 14.44 6.72
CA THR A 16 17.30 13.71 6.15
C THR A 16 17.32 12.24 6.57
N HIS A 17 16.89 11.91 7.78
CA HIS A 17 16.81 10.51 8.24
C HIS A 17 15.79 9.73 7.43
N LEU A 18 14.61 10.29 7.18
CA LEU A 18 13.58 9.67 6.37
C LEU A 18 14.04 9.49 4.92
N VAL A 19 14.60 10.54 4.32
CA VAL A 19 15.08 10.49 2.93
C VAL A 19 16.18 9.45 2.76
N ASN A 20 17.14 9.40 3.70
CA ASN A 20 18.22 8.41 3.67
C ASN A 20 17.69 6.98 3.85
N TRP A 21 16.69 6.79 4.72
CA TRP A 21 16.07 5.48 4.89
C TRP A 21 15.36 5.03 3.61
N VAL A 22 14.57 5.91 2.98
CA VAL A 22 13.89 5.61 1.71
C VAL A 22 14.89 5.24 0.63
N ASN A 23 15.97 6.02 0.47
CA ASN A 23 17.02 5.74 -0.50
C ASN A 23 17.70 4.39 -0.23
N LYS A 24 17.96 4.05 1.03
CA LYS A 24 18.52 2.76 1.43
C LYS A 24 17.58 1.60 1.07
N MET A 25 16.29 1.76 1.33
CA MET A 25 15.30 0.73 0.99
C MET A 25 15.14 0.59 -0.53
N ALA A 26 15.12 1.70 -1.26
CA ALA A 26 15.08 1.68 -2.72
C ALA A 26 16.30 0.98 -3.32
N ALA A 27 17.50 1.22 -2.80
CA ALA A 27 18.71 0.52 -3.23
C ALA A 27 18.66 -0.99 -2.94
N LEU A 28 18.02 -1.39 -1.84
CA LEU A 28 17.86 -2.79 -1.45
C LEU A 28 16.81 -3.52 -2.30
N THR A 29 15.67 -2.88 -2.53
CA THR A 29 14.49 -3.50 -3.18
C THR A 29 14.43 -3.25 -4.68
N THR A 30 15.23 -2.32 -5.19
CA THR A 30 15.30 -1.93 -6.61
C THR A 30 13.90 -1.74 -7.25
N PRO A 31 13.04 -0.88 -6.68
CA PRO A 31 11.72 -0.62 -7.25
C PRO A 31 11.85 0.13 -8.57
N ASP A 32 10.86 -0.03 -9.45
CA ASP A 32 10.81 0.72 -10.71
C ASP A 32 10.69 2.23 -10.46
N GLU A 33 10.04 2.61 -9.33
CA GLU A 33 9.75 4.01 -9.03
C GLU A 33 9.55 4.23 -7.53
N ILE A 34 9.88 5.43 -7.05
CA ILE A 34 9.58 5.90 -5.69
C ILE A 34 8.45 6.91 -5.79
N TYR A 35 7.34 6.66 -5.11
CA TYR A 35 6.20 7.55 -5.07
C TYR A 35 6.05 8.17 -3.68
N TRP A 36 6.02 9.51 -3.61
CA TRP A 36 5.84 10.26 -2.37
C TRP A 36 4.38 10.68 -2.22
N VAL A 37 3.73 10.12 -1.22
CA VAL A 37 2.32 10.35 -0.91
C VAL A 37 2.14 11.72 -0.25
N ASP A 38 1.24 12.56 -0.78
CA ASP A 38 0.94 13.89 -0.22
C ASP A 38 -0.46 14.00 0.40
N GLY A 39 -1.32 13.01 0.20
CA GLY A 39 -2.68 12.96 0.74
C GLY A 39 -3.66 13.92 0.05
N SER A 40 -3.31 14.44 -1.12
CA SER A 40 -4.21 15.32 -1.88
C SER A 40 -5.38 14.55 -2.49
N LYS A 41 -6.46 15.29 -2.83
CA LYS A 41 -7.58 14.67 -3.54
C LYS A 41 -7.18 14.19 -4.93
N GLU A 42 -6.32 14.92 -5.59
CA GLU A 42 -5.77 14.58 -6.90
C GLU A 42 -4.97 13.28 -6.86
N GLU A 43 -4.20 13.07 -5.81
CA GLU A 43 -3.50 11.82 -5.56
C GLU A 43 -4.47 10.66 -5.33
N TYR A 44 -5.49 10.87 -4.48
CA TYR A 44 -6.52 9.87 -4.24
C TYR A 44 -7.22 9.46 -5.55
N ASP A 45 -7.64 10.44 -6.35
CA ASP A 45 -8.32 10.19 -7.61
C ASP A 45 -7.39 9.43 -8.59
N TYR A 46 -6.11 9.81 -8.67
CA TYR A 46 -5.10 9.13 -9.47
C TYR A 46 -4.90 7.67 -9.05
N LEU A 47 -4.76 7.40 -7.75
CA LEU A 47 -4.57 6.03 -7.23
C LEU A 47 -5.82 5.16 -7.47
N CYS A 48 -7.01 5.74 -7.33
CA CYS A 48 -8.25 5.05 -7.67
C CYS A 48 -8.32 4.69 -9.16
N ASP A 49 -7.91 5.59 -10.04
CA ASP A 49 -7.87 5.34 -11.49
C ASP A 49 -6.86 4.22 -11.81
N GLN A 50 -5.69 4.23 -11.19
CA GLN A 50 -4.69 3.16 -11.35
C GLN A 50 -5.23 1.79 -10.91
N MET A 51 -5.96 1.73 -9.78
CA MET A 51 -6.57 0.50 -9.32
C MET A 51 -7.71 0.01 -10.22
N VAL A 52 -8.43 0.91 -10.88
CA VAL A 52 -9.43 0.55 -11.89
C VAL A 52 -8.76 0.05 -13.17
N GLU A 53 -7.71 0.72 -13.64
CA GLU A 53 -6.95 0.32 -14.83
C GLU A 53 -6.27 -1.05 -14.65
N SER A 54 -5.75 -1.33 -13.47
CA SER A 54 -5.15 -2.64 -13.13
C SER A 54 -6.18 -3.76 -12.92
N GLY A 55 -7.48 -3.43 -12.86
CA GLY A 55 -8.54 -4.41 -12.59
C GLY A 55 -8.70 -4.79 -11.12
N THR A 56 -7.96 -4.14 -10.21
CA THR A 56 -8.09 -4.35 -8.75
C THR A 56 -9.42 -3.86 -8.23
N MET A 57 -9.93 -2.77 -8.82
CA MET A 57 -11.23 -2.19 -8.49
C MET A 57 -12.10 -1.98 -9.74
N ILE A 58 -13.40 -1.96 -9.54
CA ILE A 58 -14.40 -1.62 -10.56
C ILE A 58 -15.09 -0.34 -10.11
N ARG A 59 -15.08 0.68 -10.96
CA ARG A 59 -15.80 1.93 -10.70
C ARG A 59 -17.31 1.69 -10.80
N LEU A 60 -18.04 1.98 -9.75
CA LEU A 60 -19.50 1.90 -9.75
C LEU A 60 -20.11 3.05 -10.56
N ASN A 61 -21.43 2.99 -10.81
CA ASN A 61 -22.16 4.07 -11.46
C ASN A 61 -22.06 5.34 -10.60
N GLN A 62 -21.26 6.30 -11.03
CA GLN A 62 -20.99 7.53 -10.27
C GLN A 62 -22.17 8.47 -10.15
N ASN A 63 -23.24 8.30 -10.95
CA ASN A 63 -24.47 9.07 -10.77
C ASN A 63 -25.32 8.57 -9.61
N LEU A 64 -25.23 7.26 -9.30
CA LEU A 64 -25.95 6.63 -8.20
C LEU A 64 -25.08 6.51 -6.95
N TRP A 65 -23.78 6.28 -7.13
CA TRP A 65 -22.80 5.99 -6.08
C TRP A 65 -21.52 6.80 -6.30
N PRO A 66 -21.58 8.13 -6.07
CA PRO A 66 -20.42 9.00 -6.26
C PRO A 66 -19.24 8.58 -5.38
N GLY A 67 -18.05 8.49 -5.96
CA GLY A 67 -16.83 8.12 -5.25
C GLY A 67 -16.75 6.67 -4.78
N CYS A 68 -17.68 5.80 -5.19
CA CYS A 68 -17.69 4.40 -4.76
C CYS A 68 -17.08 3.47 -5.80
N PHE A 69 -16.38 2.46 -5.28
CA PHE A 69 -15.75 1.39 -6.06
C PHE A 69 -16.12 0.03 -5.48
N TYR A 70 -16.10 -0.98 -6.31
CA TYR A 70 -16.22 -2.37 -5.90
C TYR A 70 -14.84 -3.02 -5.96
N ALA A 71 -14.41 -3.59 -4.84
CA ALA A 71 -13.18 -4.37 -4.75
C ALA A 71 -13.51 -5.78 -4.27
N ARG A 72 -12.89 -6.77 -4.89
CA ARG A 72 -13.00 -8.18 -4.50
C ARG A 72 -11.63 -8.83 -4.63
N SER A 73 -11.13 -9.35 -3.51
CA SER A 73 -9.95 -10.20 -3.52
C SER A 73 -10.25 -11.57 -4.15
N ASP A 74 -9.22 -12.23 -4.68
CA ASP A 74 -9.34 -13.60 -5.16
C ASP A 74 -9.70 -14.54 -3.98
N ALA A 75 -10.53 -15.57 -4.26
CA ALA A 75 -10.90 -16.54 -3.25
C ALA A 75 -9.70 -17.36 -2.72
N ASN A 76 -8.59 -17.38 -3.45
CA ASN A 76 -7.34 -18.02 -3.05
C ASN A 76 -6.44 -17.09 -2.23
N ASP A 77 -6.76 -15.81 -2.13
CA ASP A 77 -6.01 -14.79 -1.35
C ASP A 77 -6.33 -14.89 0.15
N VAL A 78 -6.52 -16.09 0.63
CA VAL A 78 -6.68 -16.39 2.06
C VAL A 78 -5.37 -16.95 2.57
N ALA A 79 -4.73 -16.24 3.49
CA ALA A 79 -3.53 -16.72 4.18
C ALA A 79 -3.86 -17.93 5.06
N ARG A 80 -3.83 -19.14 4.47
CA ARG A 80 -3.98 -20.42 5.20
C ARG A 80 -2.61 -20.93 5.67
N VAL A 81 -1.88 -20.07 6.35
CA VAL A 81 -0.51 -20.35 6.81
C VAL A 81 -0.34 -20.05 8.29
N GLU A 82 -1.40 -20.19 9.07
CA GLU A 82 -1.40 -19.94 10.51
C GLU A 82 -0.35 -20.79 11.25
N ASP A 83 -0.15 -22.03 10.81
CA ASP A 83 0.85 -22.96 11.31
C ASP A 83 2.30 -22.53 11.07
N ARG A 84 2.51 -21.63 10.10
CA ARG A 84 3.82 -21.10 9.70
C ARG A 84 3.96 -19.60 9.94
N THR A 85 2.96 -18.97 10.54
CA THR A 85 2.97 -17.54 10.85
C THR A 85 3.30 -17.35 12.33
N PHE A 86 4.34 -16.57 12.60
CA PHE A 86 4.84 -16.30 13.95
C PHE A 86 4.94 -14.80 14.18
N ILE A 87 4.54 -14.35 15.37
CA ILE A 87 4.81 -12.99 15.83
C ILE A 87 6.19 -12.98 16.48
N CYS A 88 7.08 -12.15 15.96
CA CYS A 88 8.40 -11.92 16.55
C CYS A 88 8.31 -10.81 17.60
N SER A 89 8.64 -11.13 18.84
CA SER A 89 8.63 -10.16 19.94
C SER A 89 9.56 -10.61 21.06
N LEU A 90 10.00 -9.66 21.91
CA LEU A 90 10.92 -9.94 23.02
C LEU A 90 10.33 -10.84 24.11
N SER A 91 9.02 -10.96 24.18
CA SER A 91 8.33 -11.85 25.11
C SER A 91 7.07 -12.43 24.48
N LYS A 92 6.65 -13.60 24.96
CA LYS A 92 5.41 -14.26 24.52
C LYS A 92 4.18 -13.39 24.72
N ASP A 93 4.13 -12.62 25.79
CA ASP A 93 3.01 -11.73 26.11
C ASP A 93 2.85 -10.63 25.04
N GLY A 94 3.96 -10.18 24.44
CA GLY A 94 3.96 -9.22 23.33
C GLY A 94 3.38 -9.76 22.03
N ALA A 95 3.29 -11.08 21.88
CA ALA A 95 2.70 -11.72 20.70
C ALA A 95 1.17 -11.87 20.80
N GLY A 96 0.60 -11.68 21.98
CA GLY A 96 -0.82 -11.93 22.26
C GLY A 96 -1.14 -13.40 22.59
N PRO A 97 -2.33 -13.67 23.14
CA PRO A 97 -2.64 -14.95 23.78
C PRO A 97 -2.77 -16.13 22.81
N THR A 98 -3.14 -15.89 21.56
CA THR A 98 -3.49 -16.93 20.59
C THR A 98 -2.51 -17.06 19.41
N ASN A 99 -1.54 -16.18 19.31
CA ASN A 99 -0.60 -16.18 18.19
C ASN A 99 0.60 -17.13 18.45
N ASN A 100 1.10 -17.73 17.39
CA ASN A 100 2.41 -18.36 17.43
C ASN A 100 3.48 -17.30 17.68
N TRP A 101 4.46 -17.62 18.50
CA TRP A 101 5.50 -16.68 18.90
C TRP A 101 6.90 -17.25 18.64
N ILE A 102 7.80 -16.36 18.26
CA ILE A 102 9.24 -16.60 18.15
C ILE A 102 9.98 -15.38 18.70
N ASN A 103 11.09 -15.63 19.38
CA ASN A 103 11.97 -14.57 19.90
C ASN A 103 12.83 -13.97 18.77
#